data_a340dfb96a6c93b3e79e7891a722daaa
#
_entry.id   a340dfb96a6c93b3e79e7891a722daaa
#
_cell.length_a   1.000
_cell.length_b   1.000
_cell.length_c   1.000
_cell.angle_alpha   90.00
_cell.angle_beta   90.00
_cell.angle_gamma   90.00
#
_symmetry.space_group_name_H-M   'P 1'
#
loop_
_entity.id
_entity.type
_entity.pdbx_description
1 polymer ?
#
loop_
_entity_poly.entity_id
_entity_poly.type
_entity_poly.pdbx_seq_one_letter_code
_entity_poly.pdbx_strand_id
1 'polypeptide(L)'
;MEKDDFRFSLSFGDDVFGGPDWKTMVPPDVARQSRKSGAVPLLMEMDGTPVRRNFVHVEDLVSAIVIALRAPVARQKLYNIAMDEPVDYGEVARYLAETRGLPSVPIRAPFVSNWLDNSLARFELGWRPFYDLKRLIDSAWSYTRAPDDPRRVWYPG
;
A
#
# COMPACT_ATOMS: atom_id res chain seq x y z
N MET A 1 0.43 -14.61 -11.78
CA MET A 1 1.05 -13.67 -10.81
C MET A 1 1.60 -14.53 -9.69
N GLU A 2 2.90 -14.56 -9.54
CA GLU A 2 3.49 -15.29 -8.43
C GLU A 2 3.10 -14.59 -7.13
N LYS A 3 2.86 -15.40 -6.08
CA LYS A 3 2.49 -14.89 -4.74
C LYS A 3 3.51 -13.89 -4.18
N ASP A 4 4.71 -13.87 -4.75
CA ASP A 4 5.82 -12.99 -4.36
C ASP A 4 5.64 -11.55 -4.83
N ASP A 5 4.94 -11.29 -5.94
CA ASP A 5 4.72 -9.94 -6.48
C ASP A 5 3.76 -9.11 -5.61
N PHE A 6 2.77 -9.75 -4.99
CA PHE A 6 1.84 -9.07 -4.10
C PHE A 6 2.49 -8.64 -2.77
N ARG A 7 3.43 -9.45 -2.27
CA ARG A 7 4.17 -9.13 -1.04
C ARG A 7 5.03 -7.88 -1.18
N PHE A 8 5.49 -7.62 -2.40
CA PHE A 8 6.36 -6.49 -2.70
C PHE A 8 5.61 -5.17 -2.77
N SER A 9 4.39 -5.17 -3.29
CA SER A 9 3.61 -3.93 -3.44
C SER A 9 3.16 -3.32 -2.12
N LEU A 10 3.05 -4.12 -1.05
CA LEU A 10 2.71 -3.63 0.30
C LEU A 10 3.92 -3.02 1.05
N SER A 11 5.15 -3.34 0.63
CA SER A 11 6.38 -2.81 1.23
C SER A 11 6.95 -1.59 0.50
N PHE A 12 6.38 -1.23 -0.64
CA PHE A 12 6.93 -0.26 -1.59
C PHE A 12 7.03 1.19 -1.08
N GLY A 13 6.20 1.56 -0.10
CA GLY A 13 6.16 2.94 0.39
C GLY A 13 7.40 3.37 1.19
N ASP A 14 8.12 2.44 1.76
CA ASP A 14 9.20 2.75 2.70
C ASP A 14 10.56 2.93 1.99
N ASP A 15 10.81 2.23 0.88
CA ASP A 15 12.05 2.33 0.13
C ASP A 15 12.17 3.63 -0.69
N VAL A 16 11.04 4.19 -1.12
CA VAL A 16 11.01 5.44 -1.91
C VAL A 16 11.39 6.68 -1.08
N PHE A 17 11.20 6.63 0.24
CA PHE A 17 11.46 7.75 1.14
C PHE A 17 12.69 7.58 2.02
N GLY A 18 13.56 6.61 1.72
CA GLY A 18 14.80 6.40 2.48
C GLY A 18 14.57 5.85 3.89
N GLY A 19 13.46 5.16 4.10
CA GLY A 19 13.21 4.39 5.31
C GLY A 19 14.23 3.24 5.44
N PRO A 20 14.43 2.74 6.66
CA PRO A 20 15.34 1.64 6.86
C PRO A 20 14.84 0.41 6.07
N ASP A 21 15.77 -0.26 5.39
CA ASP A 21 15.48 -1.46 4.60
C ASP A 21 14.79 -2.52 5.49
N TRP A 22 13.50 -2.72 5.25
CA TRP A 22 12.71 -3.70 6.00
C TRP A 22 13.32 -5.12 5.97
N LYS A 23 14.09 -5.45 4.90
CA LYS A 23 14.79 -6.72 4.78
C LYS A 23 15.87 -6.89 5.85
N THR A 24 16.47 -5.79 6.29
CA THR A 24 17.47 -5.79 7.39
C THR A 24 16.81 -5.75 8.75
N MET A 25 15.56 -5.34 8.84
CA MET A 25 14.82 -5.25 10.10
C MET A 25 14.10 -6.53 10.47
N VAL A 26 13.79 -7.36 9.49
CA VAL A 26 13.17 -8.67 9.73
C VAL A 26 14.28 -9.64 10.13
N PRO A 27 14.24 -10.23 11.33
CA PRO A 27 15.18 -11.28 11.69
C PRO A 27 15.23 -12.36 10.60
N PRO A 28 16.42 -12.82 10.18
CA PRO A 28 16.57 -13.76 9.05
C PRO A 28 15.78 -15.06 9.20
N ASP A 29 15.56 -15.49 10.45
CA ASP A 29 14.74 -16.65 10.79
C ASP A 29 13.25 -16.40 10.53
N VAL A 30 12.73 -15.21 10.89
CA VAL A 30 11.34 -14.81 10.63
C VAL A 30 11.08 -14.66 9.13
N ALA A 31 12.00 -14.01 8.40
CA ALA A 31 11.92 -13.90 6.94
C ALA A 31 11.93 -15.28 6.27
N ARG A 32 12.76 -16.20 6.77
CA ARG A 32 12.85 -17.58 6.28
C ARG A 32 11.58 -18.38 6.61
N GLN A 33 11.04 -18.21 7.81
CA GLN A 33 9.79 -18.84 8.23
C GLN A 33 8.59 -18.36 7.42
N SER A 34 8.48 -17.04 7.19
CA SER A 34 7.45 -16.45 6.33
C SER A 34 7.50 -17.02 4.91
N ARG A 35 8.68 -17.10 4.30
CA ARG A 35 8.85 -17.70 2.97
C ARG A 35 8.47 -19.18 2.92
N LYS A 36 8.88 -19.96 3.92
CA LYS A 36 8.58 -21.41 3.97
C LYS A 36 7.10 -21.70 4.20
N SER A 37 6.43 -20.91 5.02
CA SER A 37 5.02 -21.11 5.37
C SER A 37 4.03 -20.50 4.36
N GLY A 38 4.52 -19.76 3.36
CA GLY A 38 3.65 -18.98 2.48
C GLY A 38 2.89 -17.87 3.22
N ALA A 39 3.34 -17.49 4.42
CA ALA A 39 2.69 -16.48 5.24
C ALA A 39 3.02 -15.06 4.77
N VAL A 40 2.08 -14.14 4.97
CA VAL A 40 2.23 -12.72 4.70
C VAL A 40 2.86 -12.04 5.92
N PRO A 41 3.91 -11.20 5.78
CA PRO A 41 4.42 -10.42 6.88
C PRO A 41 3.39 -9.38 7.34
N LEU A 42 3.05 -9.39 8.62
CA LEU A 42 2.20 -8.40 9.26
C LEU A 42 3.08 -7.43 10.05
N LEU A 43 3.28 -6.23 9.52
CA LEU A 43 4.07 -5.21 10.20
C LEU A 43 3.32 -4.65 11.40
N MET A 44 3.99 -4.67 12.53
CA MET A 44 3.50 -4.17 13.81
C MET A 44 4.41 -3.04 14.30
N GLU A 45 3.83 -2.03 14.91
CA GLU A 45 4.57 -1.03 15.66
C GLU A 45 5.25 -1.67 16.89
N MET A 46 6.13 -0.92 17.55
CA MET A 46 6.84 -1.43 18.72
C MET A 46 5.93 -1.73 19.91
N ASP A 47 4.77 -1.06 19.98
CA ASP A 47 3.72 -1.31 20.99
C ASP A 47 2.86 -2.55 20.69
N GLY A 48 3.02 -3.13 19.50
CA GLY A 48 2.26 -4.31 19.08
C GLY A 48 0.95 -4.00 18.36
N THR A 49 0.70 -2.75 17.95
CA THR A 49 -0.42 -2.42 17.06
C THR A 49 -0.03 -2.61 15.60
N PRO A 50 -0.96 -3.01 14.70
CA PRO A 50 -0.69 -3.07 13.28
C PRO A 50 -0.32 -1.69 12.71
N VAL A 51 0.69 -1.65 11.85
CA VAL A 51 1.08 -0.42 11.15
C VAL A 51 -0.02 0.02 10.20
N ARG A 52 -0.23 1.35 10.12
CA ARG A 52 -1.16 2.00 9.18
C ARG A 52 -0.40 2.89 8.22
N ARG A 53 -0.73 2.80 6.93
CA ARG A 53 -0.07 3.56 5.87
C ARG A 53 -1.07 4.17 4.89
N ASN A 54 -0.68 5.28 4.30
CA ASN A 54 -1.45 5.90 3.24
C ASN A 54 -1.17 5.23 1.90
N PHE A 55 -2.24 4.94 1.20
CA PHE A 55 -2.18 4.43 -0.17
C PHE A 55 -3.10 5.23 -1.07
N VAL A 56 -2.83 5.16 -2.36
CA VAL A 56 -3.73 5.62 -3.41
C VAL A 56 -3.60 4.68 -4.60
N HIS A 57 -4.71 4.23 -5.15
CA HIS A 57 -4.69 3.48 -6.39
C HIS A 57 -4.32 4.41 -7.55
N VAL A 58 -3.57 3.90 -8.53
CA VAL A 58 -3.09 4.71 -9.67
C VAL A 58 -4.22 5.38 -10.44
N GLU A 59 -5.36 4.72 -10.62
CA GLU A 59 -6.53 5.29 -11.29
C GLU A 59 -7.14 6.46 -10.50
N ASP A 60 -7.20 6.35 -9.18
CA ASP A 60 -7.63 7.43 -8.31
C ASP A 60 -6.67 8.62 -8.37
N LEU A 61 -5.36 8.35 -8.39
CA LEU A 61 -4.35 9.40 -8.54
C LEU A 61 -4.49 10.10 -9.90
N VAL A 62 -4.65 9.34 -10.98
CA VAL A 62 -4.85 9.90 -12.33
C VAL A 62 -6.12 10.75 -12.38
N SER A 63 -7.23 10.27 -11.79
CA SER A 63 -8.48 11.04 -11.72
C SER A 63 -8.30 12.36 -10.98
N ALA A 64 -7.59 12.36 -9.84
CA ALA A 64 -7.28 13.57 -9.08
C ALA A 64 -6.46 14.57 -9.91
N ILE A 65 -5.42 14.10 -10.60
CA ILE A 65 -4.58 14.93 -11.47
C ILE A 65 -5.41 15.57 -12.59
N VAL A 66 -6.24 14.79 -13.27
CA VAL A 66 -7.09 15.29 -14.37
C VAL A 66 -8.07 16.34 -13.87
N ILE A 67 -8.68 16.14 -12.71
CA ILE A 67 -9.58 17.13 -12.09
C ILE A 67 -8.80 18.40 -11.75
N ALA A 68 -7.65 18.28 -11.07
CA ALA A 68 -6.84 19.42 -10.65
C ALA A 68 -6.37 20.28 -11.85
N LEU A 69 -5.97 19.65 -12.96
CA LEU A 69 -5.58 20.35 -14.18
C LEU A 69 -6.69 21.21 -14.80
N ARG A 70 -7.95 20.84 -14.57
CA ARG A 70 -9.14 21.54 -15.09
C ARG A 70 -9.74 22.51 -14.10
N ALA A 71 -9.42 22.42 -12.83
CA ALA A 71 -10.01 23.22 -11.76
C ALA A 71 -9.20 24.51 -11.51
N PRO A 72 -9.73 25.70 -11.79
CA PRO A 72 -9.01 26.96 -11.49
C PRO A 72 -8.64 27.13 -10.01
N VAL A 73 -9.45 26.56 -9.12
CA VAL A 73 -9.22 26.58 -7.68
C VAL A 73 -7.94 25.85 -7.27
N ALA A 74 -7.45 24.91 -8.09
CA ALA A 74 -6.25 24.13 -7.80
C ALA A 74 -4.93 24.89 -8.03
N ARG A 75 -4.99 26.08 -8.65
CA ARG A 75 -3.77 26.84 -8.95
C ARG A 75 -3.01 27.21 -7.68
N GLN A 76 -1.73 26.87 -7.65
CA GLN A 76 -0.82 27.16 -6.53
C GLN A 76 -1.25 26.53 -5.19
N LYS A 77 -2.00 25.42 -5.24
CA LYS A 77 -2.41 24.67 -4.05
C LYS A 77 -1.76 23.30 -3.97
N LEU A 78 -1.64 22.81 -2.76
CA LEU A 78 -1.17 21.48 -2.46
C LEU A 78 -2.33 20.65 -1.93
N TYR A 79 -2.48 19.44 -2.46
CA TYR A 79 -3.51 18.49 -2.03
C TYR A 79 -2.89 17.17 -1.63
N ASN A 80 -3.34 16.60 -0.53
CA ASN A 80 -3.09 15.20 -0.23
C ASN A 80 -4.05 14.33 -1.05
N ILE A 81 -3.49 13.40 -1.80
CA ILE A 81 -4.27 12.45 -2.60
C ILE A 81 -3.99 11.05 -2.03
N ALA A 82 -4.93 10.57 -1.24
CA ALA A 82 -4.86 9.28 -0.55
C ALA A 82 -6.27 8.68 -0.44
N MET A 83 -6.34 7.40 -0.11
CA MET A 83 -7.60 6.76 0.28
C MET A 83 -8.22 7.49 1.48
N ASP A 84 -9.53 7.36 1.65
CA ASP A 84 -10.24 8.01 2.75
C ASP A 84 -9.78 7.51 4.13
N GLU A 85 -9.42 6.22 4.20
CA GLU A 85 -8.87 5.60 5.41
C GLU A 85 -7.47 5.06 5.13
N PRO A 86 -6.56 5.11 6.12
CA PRO A 86 -5.26 4.48 5.98
C PRO A 86 -5.41 2.96 5.90
N VAL A 87 -4.55 2.33 5.13
CA VAL A 87 -4.48 0.87 5.07
C VAL A 87 -3.93 0.34 6.39
N ASP A 88 -4.75 -0.36 7.15
CA ASP A 88 -4.39 -1.08 8.35
C ASP A 88 -3.87 -2.48 7.98
N TYR A 89 -2.60 -2.76 8.28
CA TYR A 89 -1.99 -4.04 7.91
C TYR A 89 -2.61 -5.24 8.63
N GLY A 90 -3.21 -5.02 9.79
CA GLY A 90 -4.00 -6.06 10.46
C GLY A 90 -5.27 -6.43 9.69
N GLU A 91 -5.95 -5.42 9.13
CA GLU A 91 -7.10 -5.66 8.25
C GLU A 91 -6.70 -6.32 6.94
N VAL A 92 -5.56 -5.93 6.35
CA VAL A 92 -4.99 -6.60 5.16
C VAL A 92 -4.74 -8.07 5.46
N ALA A 93 -4.06 -8.38 6.57
CA ALA A 93 -3.74 -9.75 6.96
C ALA A 93 -5.01 -10.58 7.17
N ARG A 94 -6.01 -10.03 7.85
CA ARG A 94 -7.31 -10.68 8.06
C ARG A 94 -8.03 -10.94 6.74
N TYR A 95 -8.11 -9.95 5.86
CA TYR A 95 -8.77 -10.09 4.55
C TYR A 95 -8.09 -11.15 3.67
N LEU A 96 -6.76 -11.19 3.66
CA LEU A 96 -6.00 -12.20 2.92
C LEU A 96 -6.17 -13.61 3.50
N ALA A 97 -6.26 -13.73 4.82
CA ALA A 97 -6.54 -15.02 5.46
C ALA A 97 -7.94 -15.54 5.09
N GLU A 98 -8.96 -14.68 5.18
CA GLU A 98 -10.35 -15.03 4.90
C GLU A 98 -10.59 -15.35 3.43
N THR A 99 -10.02 -14.58 2.51
CA THR A 99 -10.35 -14.68 1.08
C THR A 99 -9.38 -15.54 0.28
N ARG A 100 -8.16 -15.75 0.77
CA ARG A 100 -7.08 -16.44 0.05
C ARG A 100 -6.37 -17.52 0.87
N GLY A 101 -6.79 -17.73 2.12
CA GLY A 101 -6.20 -18.73 3.01
C GLY A 101 -4.72 -18.46 3.33
N LEU A 102 -4.27 -17.20 3.26
CA LEU A 102 -2.91 -16.82 3.53
C LEU A 102 -2.74 -16.47 5.01
N PRO A 103 -2.00 -17.24 5.79
CA PRO A 103 -1.70 -16.91 7.18
C PRO A 103 -0.76 -15.70 7.24
N SER A 104 -0.74 -15.00 8.37
CA SER A 104 0.18 -13.89 8.61
C SER A 104 1.15 -14.19 9.74
N VAL A 105 2.34 -13.56 9.68
CA VAL A 105 3.35 -13.59 10.75
C VAL A 105 3.60 -12.16 11.20
N PRO A 106 3.34 -11.82 12.47
CA PRO A 106 3.58 -10.49 12.99
C PRO A 106 5.09 -10.21 13.09
N ILE A 107 5.48 -9.03 12.60
CA ILE A 107 6.87 -8.55 12.62
C ILE A 107 6.88 -7.16 13.23
N ARG A 108 7.55 -6.98 14.37
CA ARG A 108 7.73 -5.66 14.96
C ARG A 108 8.82 -4.89 14.22
N ALA A 109 8.49 -3.66 13.85
CA ALA A 109 9.40 -2.77 13.15
C ALA A 109 9.27 -1.35 13.73
N PRO A 110 10.31 -0.53 13.71
CA PRO A 110 10.29 0.83 14.22
C PRO A 110 9.57 1.80 13.26
N PHE A 111 8.46 1.36 12.70
CA PHE A 111 7.59 2.19 11.88
C PHE A 111 6.54 2.86 12.75
N VAL A 112 6.19 4.08 12.38
CA VAL A 112 5.11 4.83 12.98
C VAL A 112 3.99 4.97 11.95
N SER A 113 2.79 4.67 12.36
CA SER A 113 1.60 4.85 11.53
C SER A 113 1.40 6.32 11.15
N ASN A 114 0.92 6.56 9.94
CA ASN A 114 0.58 7.89 9.48
C ASN A 114 -0.77 7.88 8.76
N TRP A 115 -1.40 9.04 8.74
CA TRP A 115 -2.64 9.28 8.03
C TRP A 115 -2.59 10.65 7.37
N LEU A 116 -2.84 10.69 6.07
CA LEU A 116 -2.96 11.92 5.30
C LEU A 116 -4.43 12.31 5.16
N ASP A 117 -4.76 13.48 5.64
CA ASP A 117 -6.08 14.06 5.44
C ASP A 117 -6.23 14.53 3.99
N ASN A 118 -7.19 13.93 3.27
CA ASN A 118 -7.54 14.25 1.89
C ASN A 118 -8.76 15.19 1.78
N SER A 119 -9.26 15.71 2.91
CA SER A 119 -10.52 16.47 2.93
C SER A 119 -10.47 17.73 2.08
N LEU A 120 -9.30 18.39 1.94
CA LEU A 120 -9.17 19.55 1.06
C LEU A 120 -9.39 19.18 -0.42
N ALA A 121 -8.84 18.06 -0.88
CA ALA A 121 -9.07 17.58 -2.24
C ALA A 121 -10.55 17.22 -2.47
N ARG A 122 -11.19 16.60 -1.48
CA ARG A 122 -12.61 16.27 -1.53
C ARG A 122 -13.50 17.52 -1.59
N PHE A 123 -13.17 18.52 -0.79
CA PHE A 123 -13.98 19.75 -0.67
C PHE A 123 -13.78 20.65 -1.90
N GLU A 124 -12.57 20.96 -2.30
CA GLU A 124 -12.29 21.95 -3.35
C GLU A 124 -12.35 21.37 -4.75
N LEU A 125 -11.88 20.14 -4.95
CA LEU A 125 -11.86 19.49 -6.25
C LEU A 125 -13.10 18.63 -6.51
N GLY A 126 -13.89 18.33 -5.47
CA GLY A 126 -14.96 17.34 -5.56
C GLY A 126 -14.45 15.91 -5.82
N TRP A 127 -13.13 15.71 -5.67
CA TRP A 127 -12.51 14.40 -5.88
C TRP A 127 -12.81 13.46 -4.72
N ARG A 128 -13.00 12.17 -5.03
CA ARG A 128 -13.14 11.10 -4.05
C ARG A 128 -12.43 9.86 -4.55
N PRO A 129 -11.70 9.13 -3.68
CA PRO A 129 -11.13 7.86 -4.06
C PRO A 129 -12.24 6.83 -4.30
N PHE A 130 -12.08 6.03 -5.33
CA PHE A 130 -12.96 4.89 -5.63
C PHE A 130 -12.48 3.62 -4.92
N TYR A 131 -11.17 3.47 -4.77
CA TYR A 131 -10.57 2.30 -4.17
C TYR A 131 -10.55 2.41 -2.65
N ASP A 132 -11.20 1.45 -2.00
CA ASP A 132 -11.02 1.12 -0.58
C ASP A 132 -10.00 -0.01 -0.42
N LEU A 133 -9.70 -0.42 0.81
CA LEU A 133 -8.75 -1.48 1.12
C LEU A 133 -9.02 -2.78 0.35
N LYS A 134 -10.28 -3.21 0.30
CA LYS A 134 -10.64 -4.48 -0.35
C LYS A 134 -10.47 -4.41 -1.86
N ARG A 135 -10.96 -3.34 -2.49
CA ARG A 135 -10.79 -3.09 -3.92
C ARG A 135 -9.33 -2.95 -4.31
N LEU A 136 -8.52 -2.29 -3.47
CA LEU A 136 -7.08 -2.16 -3.68
C LEU A 136 -6.40 -3.53 -3.73
N ILE A 137 -6.68 -4.39 -2.74
CA ILE A 137 -6.13 -5.75 -2.66
C ILE A 137 -6.62 -6.60 -3.84
N ASP A 138 -7.91 -6.56 -4.14
CA ASP A 138 -8.48 -7.38 -5.22
C ASP A 138 -7.99 -6.94 -6.60
N SER A 139 -7.83 -5.64 -6.81
CA SER A 139 -7.23 -5.10 -8.03
C SER A 139 -5.79 -5.57 -8.21
N ALA A 140 -4.97 -5.45 -7.15
CA ALA A 140 -3.59 -5.93 -7.19
C ALA A 140 -3.51 -7.45 -7.41
N TRP A 141 -4.43 -8.21 -6.81
CA TRP A 141 -4.46 -9.66 -6.94
C TRP A 141 -4.88 -10.14 -8.32
N SER A 142 -5.83 -9.46 -8.94
CA SER A 142 -6.32 -9.78 -10.28
C SER A 142 -5.46 -9.22 -11.41
N TYR A 143 -4.52 -8.32 -11.08
CA TYR A 143 -3.65 -7.71 -12.08
C TYR A 143 -2.81 -8.76 -12.79
N THR A 144 -2.89 -8.78 -14.11
CA THR A 144 -2.05 -9.61 -14.96
C THR A 144 -1.30 -8.70 -15.92
N ARG A 145 0.02 -8.74 -15.85
CA ARG A 145 0.87 -7.99 -16.75
C ARG A 145 0.83 -8.61 -18.14
N ALA A 146 0.61 -7.77 -19.16
CA ALA A 146 0.72 -8.24 -20.55
C ALA A 146 2.17 -8.71 -20.84
N PRO A 147 2.37 -9.83 -21.56
CA PRO A 147 3.70 -10.36 -21.85
C PRO A 147 4.59 -9.38 -22.62
N ASP A 148 3.98 -8.50 -23.41
CA ASP A 148 4.63 -7.48 -24.25
C ASP A 148 4.64 -6.08 -23.63
N ASP A 149 4.25 -5.94 -22.37
CA ASP A 149 4.25 -4.66 -21.66
C ASP A 149 5.69 -4.11 -21.57
N PRO A 150 6.01 -2.99 -22.24
CA PRO A 150 7.33 -2.43 -22.27
C PRO A 150 7.72 -1.73 -20.95
N ARG A 151 6.76 -1.50 -20.05
CA ARG A 151 7.03 -0.84 -18.78
C ARG A 151 7.97 -1.70 -17.96
N ARG A 152 9.07 -1.12 -17.54
CA ARG A 152 9.94 -1.76 -16.55
C ARG A 152 9.31 -1.56 -15.17
N VAL A 153 8.96 -2.66 -14.53
CA VAL A 153 8.66 -2.60 -13.10
C VAL A 153 10.00 -2.47 -12.40
N TRP A 154 10.23 -1.33 -11.79
CA TRP A 154 11.41 -1.12 -10.97
C TRP A 154 11.11 -1.67 -9.58
N TYR A 155 11.80 -2.73 -9.22
CA TYR A 155 11.81 -3.21 -7.86
C TYR A 155 13.08 -2.65 -7.21
N PRO A 156 12.97 -1.74 -6.24
CA PRO A 156 14.11 -1.40 -5.41
C PRO A 156 14.55 -2.69 -4.71
N GLY A 157 15.73 -3.15 -5.07
CA GLY A 157 16.32 -4.44 -4.70
C GLY A 157 16.52 -4.65 -3.19
#